data_f23cfd5bcaccb00450264764928242dd
#
_entry.id   f23cfd5bcaccb00450264764928242dd
#
_cell.length_a   1.000
_cell.length_b   1.000
_cell.length_c   1.000
_cell.angle_alpha   90.00
_cell.angle_beta   90.00
_cell.angle_gamma   90.00
#
_symmetry.space_group_name_H-M   'P 1'
#
loop_
_entity.id
_entity.type
_entity.pdbx_description
1 polymer ?
#
loop_
_entity_poly.entity_id
_entity_poly.type
_entity_poly.pdbx_seq_one_letter_code
_entity_poly.pdbx_strand_id
1 'polypeptide(L)'
;MLGDITAADEIYILTGRTDMRKSIDGLCAIVEDQLHMDPRRSALYLFCGKRCDRIKALLWESDGFVLLYKRMEVQGRFRWPRNQLEVKQLTWQQFDWLMSGLEIEQPKAFKPTE
;
A
#
# COMPACT_ATOMS: atom_id res chain seq x y z
N MET A 1 -19.92 -2.12 1.51
CA MET A 1 -19.03 -2.94 0.68
C MET A 1 -18.01 -3.62 1.58
N LEU A 2 -17.26 -4.55 1.05
CA LEU A 2 -16.27 -5.30 1.83
C LEU A 2 -14.95 -5.39 1.05
N GLY A 3 -14.43 -4.24 0.65
CA GLY A 3 -13.10 -4.15 0.06
C GLY A 3 -13.07 -4.01 -1.46
N ASP A 4 -13.72 -3.00 -2.00
CA ASP A 4 -13.54 -2.63 -3.41
C ASP A 4 -12.41 -1.59 -3.50
N ILE A 5 -11.18 -2.07 -3.75
CA ILE A 5 -10.02 -1.19 -3.83
C ILE A 5 -10.06 -0.23 -5.02
N THR A 6 -10.80 -0.58 -6.08
CA THR A 6 -10.90 0.27 -7.27
C THR A 6 -11.72 1.53 -7.03
N ALA A 7 -12.48 1.58 -5.93
CA ALA A 7 -13.23 2.76 -5.54
C ALA A 7 -12.34 3.84 -4.91
N ALA A 8 -11.10 3.53 -4.55
CA ALA A 8 -10.18 4.50 -3.96
C ALA A 8 -9.66 5.46 -5.04
N ASP A 9 -9.68 6.75 -4.74
CA ASP A 9 -9.21 7.79 -5.66
C ASP A 9 -7.68 7.86 -5.71
N GLU A 10 -7.02 7.47 -4.63
CA GLU A 10 -5.57 7.56 -4.50
C GLU A 10 -5.02 6.28 -3.89
N ILE A 11 -3.76 5.98 -4.22
CA ILE A 11 -3.03 4.85 -3.64
C ILE A 11 -1.75 5.38 -3.05
N TYR A 12 -1.48 5.02 -1.81
CA TYR A 12 -0.25 5.38 -1.12
C TYR A 12 0.45 4.13 -0.62
N ILE A 13 1.78 4.13 -0.67
CA ILE A 13 2.57 3.12 0.04
C ILE A 13 3.41 3.80 1.10
N LEU A 14 3.61 3.10 2.20
CA LEU A 14 4.63 3.44 3.18
C LEU A 14 5.89 2.66 2.80
N THR A 15 6.94 3.36 2.40
CA THR A 15 8.24 2.73 2.10
C THR A 15 8.86 2.16 3.37
N GLY A 16 9.82 1.28 3.22
CA GLY A 16 10.38 0.59 4.38
C GLY A 16 9.47 -0.52 4.88
N ARG A 17 9.61 -0.88 6.14
CA ARG A 17 8.88 -2.01 6.70
C ARG A 17 7.89 -1.58 7.78
N THR A 18 6.76 -2.28 7.83
CA THR A 18 5.74 -2.11 8.85
C THR A 18 5.61 -3.41 9.65
N ASP A 19 5.35 -3.29 10.93
CA ASP A 19 5.05 -4.45 11.79
C ASP A 19 3.72 -5.06 11.36
N MET A 20 3.77 -6.27 10.81
CA MET A 20 2.58 -6.96 10.28
C MET A 20 1.63 -7.47 11.37
N ARG A 21 1.95 -7.28 12.64
CA ARG A 21 1.00 -7.56 13.73
C ARG A 21 -0.03 -6.43 13.90
N LYS A 22 0.24 -5.26 13.34
CA LYS A 22 -0.69 -4.13 13.40
C LYS A 22 -1.96 -4.43 12.63
N SER A 23 -3.07 -4.01 13.19
CA SER A 23 -4.40 -4.13 12.60
C SER A 23 -4.94 -2.73 12.27
N ILE A 24 -6.24 -2.60 12.11
CA ILE A 24 -6.87 -1.34 11.68
C ILE A 24 -6.40 -0.15 12.53
N ASP A 25 -6.54 -0.24 13.86
CA ASP A 25 -6.20 0.89 14.73
C ASP A 25 -4.72 1.25 14.67
N GLY A 26 -3.84 0.24 14.66
CA GLY A 26 -2.41 0.47 14.57
C GLY A 26 -1.98 1.09 13.25
N LEU A 27 -2.60 0.67 12.15
CA LEU A 27 -2.31 1.23 10.82
C LEU A 27 -2.88 2.64 10.67
N CYS A 28 -4.09 2.90 11.20
CA CYS A 28 -4.64 4.25 11.26
C CYS A 28 -3.70 5.19 12.02
N ALA A 29 -3.14 4.73 13.14
CA ALA A 29 -2.19 5.53 13.93
C ALA A 29 -0.93 5.87 13.11
N ILE A 30 -0.43 4.95 12.31
CA ILE A 30 0.70 5.24 11.41
C ILE A 30 0.33 6.33 10.40
N VAL A 31 -0.83 6.23 9.77
CA VAL A 31 -1.29 7.22 8.81
C VAL A 31 -1.42 8.60 9.44
N GLU A 32 -2.02 8.68 10.61
CA GLU A 32 -2.24 9.95 11.32
C GLU A 32 -0.94 10.53 11.88
N ASP A 33 -0.20 9.73 12.64
CA ASP A 33 0.89 10.21 13.47
C ASP A 33 2.23 10.27 12.74
N GLN A 34 2.48 9.34 11.83
CA GLN A 34 3.76 9.29 11.10
C GLN A 34 3.67 9.92 9.72
N LEU A 35 2.56 9.73 9.02
CA LEU A 35 2.40 10.27 7.67
C LEU A 35 1.68 11.62 7.65
N HIS A 36 1.09 12.01 8.76
CA HIS A 36 0.31 13.25 8.89
C HIS A 36 -0.80 13.35 7.85
N MET A 37 -1.49 12.22 7.63
CA MET A 37 -2.59 12.11 6.68
C MET A 37 -3.85 11.64 7.40
N ASP A 38 -4.98 11.82 6.76
CA ASP A 38 -6.26 11.35 7.29
C ASP A 38 -6.54 9.94 6.74
N PRO A 39 -6.65 8.91 7.60
CA PRO A 39 -7.00 7.58 7.11
C PRO A 39 -8.43 7.49 6.58
N ARG A 40 -9.31 8.45 6.95
CA ARG A 40 -10.70 8.51 6.49
C ARG A 40 -10.83 9.34 5.22
N ARG A 41 -10.09 8.97 4.20
CA ARG A 41 -10.19 9.59 2.87
C ARG A 41 -10.26 8.49 1.82
N SER A 42 -10.69 8.85 0.62
CA SER A 42 -10.82 7.91 -0.48
C SER A 42 -9.43 7.49 -1.00
N ALA A 43 -8.73 6.70 -0.20
CA ALA A 43 -7.37 6.27 -0.48
C ALA A 43 -7.15 4.84 0.01
N LEU A 44 -6.28 4.14 -0.70
CA LEU A 44 -5.77 2.84 -0.30
C LEU A 44 -4.36 3.03 0.24
N TYR A 45 -4.13 2.63 1.49
CA TYR A 45 -2.81 2.69 2.11
C TYR A 45 -2.20 1.30 2.18
N LEU A 46 -1.01 1.15 1.61
CA LEU A 46 -0.32 -0.14 1.52
C LEU A 46 0.89 -0.19 2.44
N PHE A 47 1.01 -1.29 3.16
CA PHE A 47 2.09 -1.55 4.13
C PHE A 47 2.69 -2.91 3.85
N CYS A 48 4.00 -3.03 3.97
CA CYS A 48 4.71 -4.28 3.72
C CYS A 48 5.56 -4.66 4.92
N GLY A 49 5.64 -5.95 5.19
CA GLY A 49 6.46 -6.48 6.28
C GLY A 49 7.94 -6.60 5.93
N LYS A 50 8.73 -6.94 6.93
CA LYS A 50 10.19 -7.04 6.83
C LYS A 50 10.64 -8.00 5.73
N ARG A 51 9.92 -9.11 5.53
CA ARG A 51 10.28 -10.14 4.56
C ARG A 51 9.79 -9.87 3.15
N CYS A 52 9.01 -8.81 2.94
CA CYS A 52 8.39 -8.47 1.67
C CYS A 52 7.49 -9.57 1.09
N ASP A 53 6.97 -10.46 1.93
CA ASP A 53 6.04 -11.52 1.53
C ASP A 53 4.62 -11.29 2.03
N ARG A 54 4.38 -10.19 2.74
CA ARG A 54 3.09 -9.85 3.33
C ARG A 54 2.77 -8.40 3.10
N ILE A 55 1.56 -8.15 2.63
CA ILE A 55 1.03 -6.79 2.43
C ILE A 55 -0.27 -6.67 3.21
N LYS A 56 -0.42 -5.55 3.91
CA LYS A 56 -1.71 -5.11 4.44
C LYS A 56 -2.12 -3.84 3.72
N ALA A 57 -3.40 -3.76 3.40
CA ALA A 57 -3.98 -2.61 2.73
C ALA A 57 -5.16 -2.09 3.55
N LEU A 58 -5.10 -0.81 3.91
CA LEU A 58 -6.14 -0.15 4.69
C LEU A 58 -6.99 0.70 3.75
N LEU A 59 -8.31 0.48 3.78
CA LEU A 59 -9.27 1.17 2.92
C LEU A 59 -10.41 1.75 3.77
N TRP A 60 -10.73 3.02 3.56
CA TRP A 60 -11.91 3.66 4.14
C TRP A 60 -13.10 3.56 3.19
N GLU A 61 -14.22 3.07 3.69
CA GLU A 61 -15.45 2.86 2.91
C GLU A 61 -16.63 3.69 3.44
N SER A 62 -16.45 4.93 3.75
CA SER A 62 -17.46 5.88 4.25
C SER A 62 -18.22 5.46 5.52
N ASP A 63 -18.33 4.18 5.79
CA ASP A 63 -19.00 3.64 6.99
C ASP A 63 -18.07 2.81 7.88
N GLY A 64 -16.86 2.56 7.44
CA GLY A 64 -15.92 1.77 8.22
C GLY A 64 -14.61 1.52 7.48
N PHE A 65 -13.64 0.98 8.22
CA PHE A 65 -12.36 0.56 7.65
C PHE A 65 -12.42 -0.90 7.24
N VAL A 66 -11.79 -1.19 6.11
CA VAL A 66 -11.51 -2.55 5.65
C VAL A 66 -10.02 -2.77 5.67
N LEU A 67 -9.58 -3.90 6.20
CA LEU A 67 -8.19 -4.32 6.18
C LEU A 67 -8.06 -5.54 5.28
N LEU A 68 -7.31 -5.41 4.21
CA LEU A 68 -6.99 -6.52 3.31
C LEU A 68 -5.59 -7.01 3.66
N TYR A 69 -5.43 -8.33 3.71
CA TYR A 69 -4.17 -8.95 4.07
C TYR A 69 -3.83 -10.02 3.04
N LYS A 70 -2.65 -9.90 2.44
CA LYS A 70 -2.14 -10.91 1.51
C LYS A 70 -0.81 -11.42 1.99
N ARG A 71 -0.70 -12.73 2.13
CA ARG A 71 0.53 -13.45 2.41
C ARG A 71 0.91 -14.31 1.21
N MET A 72 2.12 -14.11 0.69
CA MET A 72 2.60 -14.93 -0.42
C MET A 72 2.89 -16.34 0.07
N GLU A 73 2.33 -17.32 -0.59
CA GLU A 73 2.55 -18.74 -0.30
C GLU A 73 3.52 -19.39 -1.30
N VAL A 74 3.78 -18.73 -2.42
CA VAL A 74 4.75 -19.18 -3.43
C VAL A 74 6.08 -18.47 -3.20
N GLN A 75 7.14 -18.97 -3.84
CA GLN A 75 8.43 -18.31 -3.79
C GLN A 75 8.36 -16.97 -4.49
N GLY A 76 9.02 -16.00 -3.91
CA GLY A 76 9.04 -14.64 -4.44
C GLY A 76 8.80 -13.62 -3.35
N ARG A 77 9.11 -12.40 -3.67
CA ARG A 77 8.98 -11.26 -2.77
C ARG A 77 8.48 -10.06 -3.56
N PHE A 78 7.69 -9.24 -2.89
CA PHE A 78 7.36 -7.92 -3.44
C PHE A 78 8.61 -7.06 -3.48
N ARG A 79 8.78 -6.30 -4.56
CA ARG A 79 9.90 -5.36 -4.73
C ARG A 79 9.58 -4.04 -4.03
N TRP A 80 9.41 -4.10 -2.73
CA TRP A 80 8.99 -2.94 -1.93
C TRP A 80 10.16 -1.97 -1.77
N PRO A 81 9.94 -0.66 -1.99
CA PRO A 81 10.99 0.34 -1.74
C PRO A 81 11.44 0.31 -0.28
N ARG A 82 12.72 0.14 -0.07
CA ARG A 82 13.34 -0.05 1.26
C ARG A 82 14.11 1.16 1.73
N ASN A 83 13.83 2.29 1.15
CA ASN A 83 14.47 3.56 1.51
C ASN A 83 14.03 4.02 2.88
N GLN A 84 14.44 5.26 3.18
CA GLN A 84 13.93 6.01 4.30
C GLN A 84 12.40 5.94 4.37
N LEU A 85 11.88 5.83 5.57
CA LEU A 85 10.44 5.76 5.81
C LEU A 85 9.76 7.02 5.29
N GLU A 86 8.94 6.86 4.29
CA GLU A 86 8.17 7.96 3.70
C GLU A 86 6.87 7.44 3.07
N VAL A 87 5.92 8.33 2.85
CA VAL A 87 4.72 7.99 2.07
C VAL A 87 4.98 8.32 0.61
N LYS A 88 4.55 7.43 -0.28
CA LYS A 88 4.68 7.62 -1.72
C LYS A 88 3.35 7.31 -2.40
N GLN A 89 2.88 8.23 -3.23
CA GLN A 89 1.68 8.02 -4.03
C GLN A 89 2.01 7.18 -5.26
N LEU A 90 1.15 6.21 -5.55
CA LEU A 90 1.27 5.35 -6.73
C LEU A 90 0.16 5.61 -7.72
N THR A 91 0.45 5.37 -9.01
CA THR A 91 -0.57 5.17 -10.02
C THR A 91 -1.11 3.74 -9.94
N TRP A 92 -2.27 3.47 -10.55
CA TRP A 92 -2.79 2.11 -10.64
C TRP A 92 -1.85 1.20 -11.44
N GLN A 93 -1.15 1.71 -12.44
CA GLN A 93 -0.15 0.94 -13.17
C GLN A 93 1.02 0.53 -12.27
N GLN A 94 1.52 1.44 -11.45
CA GLN A 94 2.57 1.12 -10.47
C GLN A 94 2.08 0.10 -9.44
N PHE A 95 0.85 0.21 -9.01
CA PHE A 95 0.23 -0.77 -8.14
C PHE A 95 0.21 -2.17 -8.80
N ASP A 96 -0.19 -2.26 -10.06
CA ASP A 96 -0.20 -3.52 -10.80
C ASP A 96 1.20 -4.12 -10.92
N TRP A 97 2.21 -3.29 -11.22
CA TRP A 97 3.59 -3.75 -11.25
C TRP A 97 4.02 -4.32 -9.91
N LEU A 98 3.74 -3.61 -8.84
CA LEU A 98 4.11 -4.04 -7.49
C LEU A 98 3.45 -5.37 -7.13
N MET A 99 2.17 -5.52 -7.43
CA MET A 99 1.41 -6.75 -7.16
C MET A 99 1.91 -7.92 -8.03
N SER A 100 2.53 -7.63 -9.15
CA SER A 100 3.11 -8.63 -10.07
C SER A 100 4.56 -8.97 -9.73
N GLY A 101 5.10 -8.43 -8.64
CA GLY A 101 6.47 -8.70 -8.22
C GLY A 101 7.52 -7.83 -8.91
N LEU A 102 7.09 -6.76 -9.58
CA LEU A 102 7.97 -5.81 -10.25
C LEU A 102 8.20 -4.57 -9.39
N GLU A 103 9.23 -3.82 -9.73
CA GLU A 103 9.49 -2.53 -9.10
C GLU A 103 8.49 -1.49 -9.60
N ILE A 104 8.22 -0.49 -8.76
CA ILE A 104 7.31 0.61 -9.12
C ILE A 104 7.92 1.56 -10.16
N GLU A 105 9.23 1.50 -10.32
CA GLU A 105 9.93 2.23 -11.38
C GLU A 105 10.33 1.25 -12.47
N GLN A 106 9.84 1.49 -13.69
CA GLN A 106 10.14 0.67 -14.86
C GLN A 106 10.76 1.57 -15.93
N PRO A 107 12.11 1.71 -15.96
CA PRO A 107 12.78 2.68 -16.83
C PRO A 107 12.48 2.51 -18.32
N LYS A 108 12.12 1.29 -18.74
CA LYS A 108 11.80 0.99 -20.13
C LYS A 108 10.33 1.12 -20.48
N ALA A 109 9.48 1.39 -19.51
CA ALA A 109 8.05 1.59 -19.76
C ALA A 109 7.81 2.97 -20.35
N PHE A 110 6.77 3.09 -21.19
CA PHE A 110 6.31 4.37 -21.66
C PHE A 110 5.77 5.16 -20.48
N LYS A 111 6.17 6.42 -20.39
CA LYS A 111 5.66 7.31 -19.35
C LYS A 111 4.39 7.99 -19.85
N PRO A 112 3.34 8.07 -19.00
CA PRO A 112 2.14 8.82 -19.39
C PRO A 112 2.51 10.28 -19.63
N THR A 113 1.89 10.87 -20.63
CA THR A 113 1.96 12.32 -20.85
C THR A 113 0.80 12.97 -20.12
N GLU A 114 1.08 14.05 -19.47
CA GLU A 114 0.05 14.83 -18.79
C GLU A 114 -0.74 15.72 -19.76
#